data_ab5e9a95f04965ba212e88e40bf3d345
#
_entry.id   ab5e9a95f04965ba212e88e40bf3d345
#
_cell.length_a   1.000
_cell.length_b   1.000
_cell.length_c   1.000
_cell.angle_alpha   90.00
_cell.angle_beta   90.00
_cell.angle_gamma   90.00
#
_symmetry.space_group_name_H-M   'P 1'
#
loop_
_entity.id
_entity.type
_entity.pdbx_description
1 polymer ?
#
loop_
_entity_poly.entity_id
_entity_poly.type
_entity_poly.pdbx_seq_one_letter_code
_entity_poly.pdbx_strand_id
1 'polypeptide(L)'
;MRKTILLILLFGLAFHSSVFAQETITIGSGNFAEPQILAEAVKILIEENTDLEVSHVRNFSGSSLIHSAFLAGDIDFYVSYTGTQFTGILGMEVTQEWKDPKKVEDYVQEQFYDRFDATWFDTFGFNNTYAVAVSRDFAEKRNITQISDLSEYASEMTIAMDNTFRERVGDGFNDFLQVYNLDFKRPVSMDYGLMYRAVGSGDVDAAIAYSTDGRIAALDLVIIEDDRHFFPPYDGALVARNAVLDAYPEIREVIQPLIGQISNEVIQRYNQLVDVDYKDAADAARQMIDEIIS
;
A
#
# COMPACT_ATOMS: atom_id res chain seq x y z
N MET A 1 -69.60 35.09 46.47
CA MET A 1 -68.19 35.01 46.59
C MET A 1 -67.69 33.94 45.62
N ARG A 2 -67.19 34.34 44.41
CA ARG A 2 -66.69 33.46 43.39
C ARG A 2 -65.12 33.46 43.52
N LYS A 3 -64.49 32.31 43.82
CA LYS A 3 -63.04 32.13 43.83
C LYS A 3 -62.59 31.78 42.42
N THR A 4 -61.86 32.70 41.79
CA THR A 4 -61.17 32.47 40.52
C THR A 4 -59.87 31.76 40.79
N ILE A 5 -59.73 30.54 40.27
CA ILE A 5 -58.46 29.77 40.33
C ILE A 5 -57.73 30.14 39.04
N LEU A 6 -56.52 30.75 39.21
CA LEU A 6 -55.59 31.10 38.14
C LEU A 6 -54.68 29.90 37.89
N LEU A 7 -54.80 29.22 36.75
CA LEU A 7 -53.99 28.08 36.34
C LEU A 7 -52.76 28.64 35.57
N ILE A 8 -51.60 28.61 36.20
CA ILE A 8 -50.33 28.98 35.55
C ILE A 8 -49.80 27.74 34.79
N LEU A 9 -49.89 27.76 33.47
CA LEU A 9 -49.23 26.77 32.62
C LEU A 9 -47.75 27.14 32.49
N LEU A 10 -46.85 26.37 33.16
CA LEU A 10 -45.42 26.39 32.91
C LEU A 10 -45.15 25.63 31.61
N PHE A 11 -44.81 26.38 30.58
CA PHE A 11 -44.29 25.81 29.33
C PHE A 11 -42.78 25.50 29.55
N GLY A 12 -42.47 24.25 29.86
CA GLY A 12 -41.11 23.76 29.93
C GLY A 12 -40.55 23.67 28.51
N LEU A 13 -39.65 24.57 28.13
CA LEU A 13 -38.78 24.41 26.95
C LEU A 13 -37.82 23.24 27.24
N ALA A 14 -38.17 22.05 26.73
CA ALA A 14 -37.22 20.96 26.64
C ALA A 14 -36.19 21.30 25.54
N PHE A 15 -35.00 21.76 25.94
CA PHE A 15 -33.84 21.77 25.07
C PHE A 15 -33.50 20.31 24.74
N HIS A 16 -33.92 19.86 23.57
CA HIS A 16 -33.39 18.64 23.00
C HIS A 16 -31.95 18.98 22.52
N SER A 17 -30.97 18.72 23.35
CA SER A 17 -29.58 18.58 22.87
C SER A 17 -29.61 17.35 21.98
N SER A 18 -29.63 17.57 20.67
CA SER A 18 -29.31 16.56 19.69
C SER A 18 -27.83 16.20 19.96
N VAL A 19 -27.62 15.11 20.66
CA VAL A 19 -26.31 14.44 20.64
C VAL A 19 -26.21 13.95 19.19
N PHE A 20 -25.54 14.72 18.33
CA PHE A 20 -25.06 14.19 17.07
C PHE A 20 -24.13 13.04 17.44
N ALA A 21 -24.51 11.82 17.12
CA ALA A 21 -23.57 10.72 17.13
C ALA A 21 -22.42 11.18 16.22
N GLN A 22 -21.22 11.27 16.77
CA GLN A 22 -20.02 11.56 16.00
C GLN A 22 -19.93 10.45 14.98
N GLU A 23 -20.03 10.78 13.69
CA GLU A 23 -19.93 9.77 12.65
C GLU A 23 -18.50 9.25 12.63
N THR A 24 -18.35 7.96 12.88
CA THR A 24 -17.05 7.29 12.89
C THR A 24 -16.70 6.90 11.46
N ILE A 25 -15.63 7.45 10.93
CA ILE A 25 -15.04 7.03 9.65
C ILE A 25 -14.37 5.69 9.84
N THR A 26 -14.59 4.77 8.91
CA THR A 26 -13.99 3.44 8.96
C THR A 26 -12.95 3.27 7.84
N ILE A 27 -11.68 3.02 8.22
CA ILE A 27 -10.62 2.69 7.28
C ILE A 27 -10.30 1.19 7.31
N GLY A 28 -10.22 0.56 6.14
CA GLY A 28 -9.85 -0.84 5.99
C GLY A 28 -8.38 -1.01 5.57
N SER A 29 -7.74 -2.09 6.04
CA SER A 29 -6.41 -2.47 5.55
C SER A 29 -6.24 -3.97 5.35
N GLY A 30 -5.30 -4.35 4.47
CA GLY A 30 -4.87 -5.73 4.24
C GLY A 30 -4.16 -6.34 5.46
N ASN A 31 -3.73 -7.58 5.30
CA ASN A 31 -3.16 -8.42 6.37
C ASN A 31 -1.62 -8.39 6.44
N PHE A 32 -0.97 -7.35 5.95
CA PHE A 32 0.48 -7.15 6.01
C PHE A 32 0.82 -5.72 6.49
N ALA A 33 2.07 -5.49 6.88
CA ALA A 33 2.50 -4.27 7.58
C ALA A 33 2.16 -2.98 6.85
N GLU A 34 2.52 -2.88 5.59
CA GLU A 34 2.45 -1.64 4.79
C GLU A 34 1.07 -0.98 4.78
N PRO A 35 -0.03 -1.65 4.35
CA PRO A 35 -1.35 -1.02 4.36
C PRO A 35 -1.87 -0.74 5.77
N GLN A 36 -1.40 -1.48 6.80
CA GLN A 36 -1.76 -1.19 8.19
C GLN A 36 -1.08 0.08 8.69
N ILE A 37 0.21 0.27 8.40
CA ILE A 37 0.96 1.48 8.74
C ILE A 37 0.33 2.70 8.06
N LEU A 38 0.02 2.60 6.77
CA LEU A 38 -0.58 3.70 6.01
C LEU A 38 -1.99 4.03 6.47
N ALA A 39 -2.81 3.03 6.80
CA ALA A 39 -4.13 3.24 7.37
C ALA A 39 -4.07 3.92 8.75
N GLU A 40 -3.12 3.51 9.61
CA GLU A 40 -2.88 4.19 10.89
C GLU A 40 -2.36 5.62 10.68
N ALA A 41 -1.51 5.86 9.68
CA ALA A 41 -1.04 7.22 9.37
C ALA A 41 -2.21 8.13 8.96
N VAL A 42 -3.10 7.65 8.08
CA VAL A 42 -4.31 8.39 7.68
C VAL A 42 -5.21 8.64 8.89
N LYS A 43 -5.46 7.61 9.72
CA LYS A 43 -6.22 7.72 10.97
C LYS A 43 -5.66 8.80 11.90
N ILE A 44 -4.37 8.74 12.18
CA ILE A 44 -3.67 9.67 13.07
C ILE A 44 -3.83 11.12 12.55
N LEU A 45 -3.60 11.35 11.27
CA LEU A 45 -3.71 12.69 10.70
C LEU A 45 -5.14 13.23 10.77
N ILE A 46 -6.15 12.42 10.49
CA ILE A 46 -7.56 12.84 10.60
C ILE A 46 -7.90 13.17 12.05
N GLU A 47 -7.61 12.30 13.01
CA GLU A 47 -7.97 12.50 14.42
C GLU A 47 -7.22 13.66 15.10
N GLU A 48 -6.01 13.99 14.65
CA GLU A 48 -5.24 15.12 15.22
C GLU A 48 -5.59 16.48 14.63
N ASN A 49 -6.16 16.50 13.41
CA ASN A 49 -6.43 17.76 12.72
C ASN A 49 -7.92 18.04 12.52
N THR A 50 -8.80 17.16 13.01
CA THR A 50 -10.25 17.30 12.96
C THR A 50 -10.90 16.79 14.25
N ASP A 51 -12.22 17.02 14.41
CA ASP A 51 -13.01 16.44 15.52
C ASP A 51 -13.58 15.06 15.15
N LEU A 52 -13.11 14.41 14.08
CA LEU A 52 -13.60 13.12 13.60
C LEU A 52 -12.92 11.97 14.32
N GLU A 53 -13.68 10.88 14.54
CA GLU A 53 -13.12 9.60 15.02
C GLU A 53 -12.92 8.63 13.86
N VAL A 54 -11.81 7.88 13.86
CA VAL A 54 -11.53 6.89 12.82
C VAL A 54 -11.35 5.50 13.42
N SER A 55 -12.16 4.56 12.96
CA SER A 55 -12.03 3.13 13.29
C SER A 55 -11.18 2.43 12.23
N HIS A 56 -10.20 1.63 12.63
CA HIS A 56 -9.37 0.86 11.72
C HIS A 56 -9.74 -0.62 11.75
N VAL A 57 -10.28 -1.13 10.64
CA VAL A 57 -10.59 -2.56 10.41
C VAL A 57 -9.44 -3.21 9.67
N ARG A 58 -8.71 -4.09 10.36
CA ARG A 58 -7.49 -4.73 9.86
C ARG A 58 -7.77 -6.13 9.26
N ASN A 59 -6.77 -6.66 8.57
CA ASN A 59 -6.67 -8.07 8.17
C ASN A 59 -7.66 -8.51 7.09
N PHE A 60 -8.03 -7.64 6.15
CA PHE A 60 -8.72 -8.08 4.94
C PHE A 60 -7.83 -9.02 4.13
N SER A 61 -8.35 -10.21 3.83
CA SER A 61 -7.63 -11.22 3.04
C SER A 61 -7.82 -10.98 1.54
N GLY A 62 -7.01 -10.06 0.99
CA GLY A 62 -6.97 -9.78 -0.44
C GLY A 62 -7.81 -8.59 -0.90
N SER A 63 -7.44 -8.06 -2.08
CA SER A 63 -7.98 -6.83 -2.65
C SER A 63 -9.46 -6.89 -3.01
N SER A 64 -9.95 -8.04 -3.45
CA SER A 64 -11.37 -8.21 -3.79
C SER A 64 -12.28 -8.12 -2.58
N LEU A 65 -11.85 -8.64 -1.42
CA LEU A 65 -12.65 -8.61 -0.21
C LEU A 65 -12.75 -7.19 0.38
N ILE A 66 -11.62 -6.48 0.45
CA ILE A 66 -11.62 -5.10 0.96
C ILE A 66 -12.40 -4.16 0.03
N HIS A 67 -12.29 -4.34 -1.30
CA HIS A 67 -13.07 -3.57 -2.27
C HIS A 67 -14.57 -3.88 -2.16
N SER A 68 -14.96 -5.13 -1.91
CA SER A 68 -16.36 -5.49 -1.67
C SER A 68 -16.92 -4.85 -0.41
N ALA A 69 -16.16 -4.82 0.69
CA ALA A 69 -16.54 -4.13 1.93
C ALA A 69 -16.71 -2.61 1.71
N PHE A 70 -15.83 -2.01 0.90
CA PHE A 70 -15.92 -0.61 0.50
C PHE A 70 -17.22 -0.33 -0.30
N LEU A 71 -17.52 -1.15 -1.29
CA LEU A 71 -18.76 -1.02 -2.07
C LEU A 71 -20.03 -1.24 -1.23
N ALA A 72 -19.96 -2.12 -0.23
CA ALA A 72 -21.06 -2.35 0.70
C ALA A 72 -21.29 -1.19 1.69
N GLY A 73 -20.29 -0.30 1.86
CA GLY A 73 -20.30 0.77 2.84
C GLY A 73 -19.91 0.32 4.25
N ASP A 74 -19.28 -0.85 4.38
CA ASP A 74 -18.74 -1.35 5.66
C ASP A 74 -17.45 -0.62 6.04
N ILE A 75 -16.74 -0.07 5.04
CA ILE A 75 -15.58 0.81 5.21
C ILE A 75 -15.69 2.01 4.28
N ASP A 76 -15.13 3.15 4.70
CA ASP A 76 -15.15 4.41 3.98
C ASP A 76 -13.87 4.66 3.20
N PHE A 77 -12.75 4.22 3.75
CA PHE A 77 -11.41 4.35 3.18
C PHE A 77 -10.68 3.02 3.16
N TYR A 78 -9.76 2.86 2.24
CA TYR A 78 -8.76 1.79 2.29
C TYR A 78 -7.52 2.14 1.49
N VAL A 79 -6.38 1.52 1.86
CA VAL A 79 -5.13 1.63 1.11
C VAL A 79 -5.10 0.56 0.03
N SER A 80 -4.71 0.93 -1.17
CA SER A 80 -4.57 0.00 -2.29
C SER A 80 -3.45 0.43 -3.25
N TYR A 81 -3.28 -0.36 -4.33
CA TYR A 81 -2.18 -0.23 -5.28
C TYR A 81 -2.73 -0.17 -6.70
N THR A 82 -2.16 0.71 -7.54
CA THR A 82 -2.63 0.96 -8.91
C THR A 82 -2.73 -0.34 -9.71
N GLY A 83 -1.67 -1.13 -9.78
CA GLY A 83 -1.65 -2.39 -10.54
C GLY A 83 -2.64 -3.44 -10.03
N THR A 84 -2.83 -3.52 -8.70
CA THR A 84 -3.80 -4.44 -8.08
C THR A 84 -5.23 -4.12 -8.52
N GLN A 85 -5.60 -2.85 -8.52
CA GLN A 85 -6.95 -2.43 -8.92
C GLN A 85 -7.10 -2.48 -10.44
N PHE A 86 -6.08 -2.09 -11.20
CA PHE A 86 -6.07 -2.13 -12.66
C PHE A 86 -6.35 -3.55 -13.19
N THR A 87 -5.63 -4.55 -12.67
CA THR A 87 -5.81 -5.94 -13.11
C THR A 87 -6.95 -6.67 -12.40
N GLY A 88 -7.02 -6.56 -11.07
CA GLY A 88 -7.92 -7.39 -10.23
C GLY A 88 -9.36 -6.89 -10.19
N ILE A 89 -9.60 -5.58 -10.21
CA ILE A 89 -10.94 -5.00 -10.09
C ILE A 89 -11.43 -4.45 -11.44
N LEU A 90 -10.58 -3.75 -12.18
CA LEU A 90 -10.96 -3.17 -13.46
C LEU A 90 -10.85 -4.17 -14.61
N GLY A 91 -10.16 -5.32 -14.41
CA GLY A 91 -10.07 -6.41 -15.37
C GLY A 91 -9.21 -6.10 -16.59
N MET A 92 -8.26 -5.17 -16.44
CA MET A 92 -7.36 -4.76 -17.50
C MET A 92 -6.16 -5.69 -17.62
N GLU A 93 -5.65 -5.87 -18.83
CA GLU A 93 -4.42 -6.61 -19.09
C GLU A 93 -3.21 -5.67 -19.11
N VAL A 94 -2.10 -6.11 -18.50
CA VAL A 94 -0.84 -5.36 -18.52
C VAL A 94 -0.18 -5.56 -19.90
N THR A 95 -0.25 -4.54 -20.73
CA THR A 95 0.46 -4.49 -22.01
C THR A 95 1.60 -3.47 -21.91
N GLN A 96 2.45 -3.38 -22.93
CA GLN A 96 3.55 -2.41 -22.97
C GLN A 96 3.06 -0.95 -22.80
N GLU A 97 1.86 -0.66 -23.24
CA GLU A 97 1.24 0.66 -23.07
C GLU A 97 0.94 1.01 -21.61
N TRP A 98 0.65 0.01 -20.78
CA TRP A 98 0.27 0.13 -19.37
C TRP A 98 1.43 -0.08 -18.40
N LYS A 99 2.67 0.08 -18.86
CA LYS A 99 3.87 0.08 -18.01
C LYS A 99 4.27 1.48 -17.54
N ASP A 100 3.65 2.52 -18.06
CA ASP A 100 3.80 3.90 -17.59
C ASP A 100 2.97 4.09 -16.31
N PRO A 101 3.61 4.35 -15.13
CA PRO A 101 2.91 4.49 -13.86
C PRO A 101 1.83 5.58 -13.88
N LYS A 102 2.14 6.73 -14.50
CA LYS A 102 1.19 7.85 -14.58
C LYS A 102 -0.05 7.51 -15.39
N LYS A 103 0.12 6.77 -16.47
CA LYS A 103 -1.01 6.30 -17.28
C LYS A 103 -1.93 5.36 -16.51
N VAL A 104 -1.35 4.44 -15.74
CA VAL A 104 -2.12 3.49 -14.92
C VAL A 104 -2.83 4.24 -13.81
N GLU A 105 -2.16 5.17 -13.14
CA GLU A 105 -2.74 6.01 -12.09
C GLU A 105 -3.93 6.81 -12.64
N ASP A 106 -3.75 7.57 -13.73
CA ASP A 106 -4.81 8.38 -14.34
C ASP A 106 -6.04 7.53 -14.71
N TYR A 107 -5.80 6.36 -15.28
CA TYR A 107 -6.88 5.44 -15.64
C TYR A 107 -7.62 4.91 -14.41
N VAL A 108 -6.90 4.50 -13.37
CA VAL A 108 -7.50 4.02 -12.13
C VAL A 108 -8.29 5.12 -11.44
N GLN A 109 -7.76 6.35 -11.38
CA GLN A 109 -8.47 7.53 -10.83
C GLN A 109 -9.80 7.78 -11.54
N GLU A 110 -9.78 7.84 -12.88
CA GLU A 110 -10.98 8.03 -13.70
C GLU A 110 -12.01 6.92 -13.47
N GLN A 111 -11.57 5.65 -13.55
CA GLN A 111 -12.48 4.51 -13.41
C GLN A 111 -13.07 4.38 -11.99
N PHE A 112 -12.32 4.73 -10.95
CA PHE A 112 -12.82 4.70 -9.58
C PHE A 112 -13.85 5.80 -9.33
N TYR A 113 -13.63 6.99 -9.88
CA TYR A 113 -14.58 8.08 -9.82
C TYR A 113 -15.89 7.73 -10.55
N ASP A 114 -15.78 7.26 -11.80
CA ASP A 114 -16.93 7.03 -12.66
C ASP A 114 -17.76 5.80 -12.28
N ARG A 115 -17.12 4.72 -11.84
CA ARG A 115 -17.80 3.43 -11.61
C ARG A 115 -18.17 3.18 -10.16
N PHE A 116 -17.45 3.76 -9.22
CA PHE A 116 -17.58 3.42 -7.80
C PHE A 116 -17.90 4.63 -6.91
N ASP A 117 -18.04 5.82 -7.48
CA ASP A 117 -18.23 7.08 -6.73
C ASP A 117 -17.15 7.27 -5.65
N ALA A 118 -15.90 7.04 -6.03
CA ALA A 118 -14.75 7.02 -5.16
C ALA A 118 -13.62 7.91 -5.68
N THR A 119 -12.96 8.62 -4.79
CA THR A 119 -11.71 9.32 -5.08
C THR A 119 -10.55 8.34 -4.84
N TRP A 120 -9.76 8.10 -5.87
CA TRP A 120 -8.42 7.56 -5.77
C TRP A 120 -7.48 8.76 -5.65
N PHE A 121 -6.83 8.93 -4.50
CA PHE A 121 -5.89 10.02 -4.28
C PHE A 121 -4.62 9.83 -5.13
N ASP A 122 -3.85 10.92 -5.31
CA ASP A 122 -2.50 10.80 -5.83
C ASP A 122 -1.68 9.86 -4.94
N THR A 123 -0.67 9.23 -5.53
CA THR A 123 0.09 8.18 -4.84
C THR A 123 0.90 8.70 -3.67
N PHE A 124 1.18 7.85 -2.70
CA PHE A 124 2.02 8.18 -1.55
C PHE A 124 3.48 8.46 -1.95
N GLY A 125 3.94 7.93 -3.10
CA GLY A 125 5.28 8.17 -3.64
C GLY A 125 6.17 6.92 -3.72
N PHE A 126 5.70 5.76 -3.27
CA PHE A 126 6.38 4.48 -3.38
C PHE A 126 5.64 3.53 -4.33
N ASN A 127 6.36 2.56 -4.86
CA ASN A 127 5.85 1.51 -5.74
C ASN A 127 6.17 0.14 -5.14
N ASN A 128 5.15 -0.61 -4.70
CA ASN A 128 5.27 -1.97 -4.16
C ASN A 128 5.13 -3.02 -5.27
N THR A 129 6.15 -3.10 -6.13
CA THR A 129 6.19 -4.05 -7.25
C THR A 129 7.08 -5.25 -6.95
N TYR A 130 7.06 -6.25 -7.83
CA TYR A 130 8.13 -7.23 -7.88
C TYR A 130 9.45 -6.56 -8.26
N ALA A 131 10.53 -7.04 -7.70
CA ALA A 131 11.87 -6.52 -7.95
C ALA A 131 12.92 -7.62 -7.79
N VAL A 132 14.13 -7.40 -8.29
CA VAL A 132 15.24 -8.29 -8.04
C VAL A 132 16.08 -7.76 -6.89
N ALA A 133 16.16 -8.54 -5.81
CA ALA A 133 17.02 -8.25 -4.66
C ALA A 133 18.30 -9.07 -4.71
N VAL A 134 19.41 -8.42 -4.39
CA VAL A 134 20.73 -9.03 -4.20
C VAL A 134 21.35 -8.51 -2.90
N SER A 135 22.39 -9.16 -2.37
CA SER A 135 23.12 -8.58 -1.24
C SER A 135 23.90 -7.34 -1.71
N ARG A 136 24.04 -6.33 -0.84
CA ARG A 136 24.85 -5.13 -1.12
C ARG A 136 26.28 -5.50 -1.53
N ASP A 137 26.90 -6.40 -0.81
CA ASP A 137 28.25 -6.88 -1.10
C ASP A 137 28.38 -7.49 -2.51
N PHE A 138 27.37 -8.26 -2.94
CA PHE A 138 27.33 -8.83 -4.29
C PHE A 138 27.21 -7.74 -5.36
N ALA A 139 26.31 -6.78 -5.16
CA ALA A 139 26.09 -5.67 -6.09
C ALA A 139 27.34 -4.79 -6.23
N GLU A 140 27.92 -4.36 -5.11
CA GLU A 140 29.09 -3.47 -5.09
C GLU A 140 30.34 -4.11 -5.71
N LYS A 141 30.64 -5.38 -5.38
CA LYS A 141 31.80 -6.08 -5.92
C LYS A 141 31.75 -6.28 -7.44
N ARG A 142 30.55 -6.33 -8.02
CA ARG A 142 30.34 -6.59 -9.45
C ARG A 142 29.84 -5.38 -10.23
N ASN A 143 29.64 -4.23 -9.56
CA ASN A 143 29.03 -3.01 -10.11
C ASN A 143 27.65 -3.29 -10.75
N ILE A 144 26.83 -4.13 -10.08
CA ILE A 144 25.48 -4.44 -10.50
C ILE A 144 24.54 -3.36 -9.96
N THR A 145 23.87 -2.64 -10.84
CA THR A 145 22.90 -1.58 -10.52
C THR A 145 21.53 -1.82 -11.12
N GLN A 146 21.45 -2.62 -12.18
CA GLN A 146 20.25 -2.90 -12.92
C GLN A 146 20.15 -4.38 -13.30
N ILE A 147 18.96 -4.84 -13.64
CA ILE A 147 18.70 -6.26 -13.92
C ILE A 147 19.49 -6.76 -15.13
N SER A 148 19.66 -5.92 -16.18
CA SER A 148 20.46 -6.30 -17.35
C SER A 148 21.91 -6.63 -17.03
N ASP A 149 22.49 -6.08 -15.95
CA ASP A 149 23.86 -6.37 -15.53
C ASP A 149 24.04 -7.84 -15.09
N LEU A 150 22.94 -8.49 -14.67
CA LEU A 150 22.98 -9.92 -14.28
C LEU A 150 23.33 -10.85 -15.44
N SER A 151 23.21 -10.42 -16.69
CA SER A 151 23.46 -11.25 -17.86
C SER A 151 24.88 -11.86 -17.90
N GLU A 152 25.85 -11.19 -17.31
CA GLU A 152 27.24 -11.68 -17.21
C GLU A 152 27.42 -12.79 -16.16
N TYR A 153 26.48 -12.89 -15.18
CA TYR A 153 26.64 -13.76 -14.00
C TYR A 153 25.54 -14.82 -13.91
N ALA A 154 24.38 -14.64 -14.54
CA ALA A 154 23.18 -15.47 -14.37
C ALA A 154 23.45 -16.98 -14.52
N SER A 155 24.32 -17.37 -15.48
CA SER A 155 24.67 -18.79 -15.72
C SER A 155 25.42 -19.47 -14.55
N GLU A 156 25.86 -18.70 -13.57
CA GLU A 156 26.50 -19.19 -12.35
C GLU A 156 25.59 -19.02 -11.12
N MET A 157 24.53 -18.18 -11.21
CA MET A 157 23.70 -17.74 -10.10
C MET A 157 22.54 -18.68 -9.80
N THR A 158 22.20 -18.75 -8.52
CA THR A 158 20.94 -19.28 -8.01
C THR A 158 20.00 -18.11 -7.73
N ILE A 159 18.79 -18.14 -8.29
CA ILE A 159 17.73 -17.15 -8.00
C ILE A 159 16.54 -17.79 -7.30
N ALA A 160 16.08 -17.16 -6.21
CA ALA A 160 14.91 -17.57 -5.46
C ALA A 160 13.68 -16.76 -5.86
N MET A 161 12.50 -17.38 -5.77
CA MET A 161 11.22 -16.72 -5.97
C MET A 161 10.11 -17.49 -5.26
N ASP A 162 8.97 -16.87 -5.04
CA ASP A 162 7.77 -17.58 -4.61
C ASP A 162 7.12 -18.36 -5.77
N ASN A 163 6.21 -19.29 -5.44
CA ASN A 163 5.50 -20.07 -6.44
C ASN A 163 4.55 -19.20 -7.28
N THR A 164 4.01 -18.13 -6.72
CA THR A 164 3.11 -17.24 -7.43
C THR A 164 3.81 -16.59 -8.62
N PHE A 165 4.98 -15.97 -8.39
CA PHE A 165 5.78 -15.37 -9.46
C PHE A 165 6.27 -16.41 -10.47
N ARG A 166 6.64 -17.60 -10.00
CA ARG A 166 7.11 -18.69 -10.87
C ARG A 166 6.08 -19.11 -11.90
N GLU A 167 4.81 -19.14 -11.53
CA GLU A 167 3.71 -19.69 -12.33
C GLU A 167 2.93 -18.61 -13.10
N ARG A 168 3.17 -17.32 -12.85
CA ARG A 168 2.49 -16.23 -13.54
C ARG A 168 2.78 -16.24 -15.03
N VAL A 169 1.79 -15.82 -15.82
CA VAL A 169 1.88 -15.67 -17.27
C VAL A 169 1.82 -14.19 -17.65
N GLY A 170 2.73 -13.75 -18.51
CA GLY A 170 2.81 -12.38 -19.00
C GLY A 170 3.73 -11.47 -18.19
N ASP A 171 3.76 -11.63 -16.87
CA ASP A 171 4.61 -10.87 -15.94
C ASP A 171 5.32 -11.75 -14.89
N GLY A 172 5.45 -13.04 -15.18
CA GLY A 172 6.10 -14.02 -14.33
C GLY A 172 7.51 -14.39 -14.75
N PHE A 173 8.06 -15.45 -14.11
CA PHE A 173 9.47 -15.80 -14.25
C PHE A 173 9.90 -16.14 -15.67
N ASN A 174 9.10 -16.87 -16.43
CA ASN A 174 9.45 -17.25 -17.81
C ASN A 174 9.52 -16.02 -18.74
N ASP A 175 8.57 -15.09 -18.58
CA ASP A 175 8.54 -13.84 -19.35
C ASP A 175 9.70 -12.92 -18.93
N PHE A 176 10.02 -12.87 -17.63
CA PHE A 176 11.18 -12.17 -17.09
C PHE A 176 12.50 -12.65 -17.74
N LEU A 177 12.71 -13.98 -17.80
CA LEU A 177 13.89 -14.55 -18.45
C LEU A 177 13.99 -14.14 -19.92
N GLN A 178 12.87 -14.13 -20.64
CA GLN A 178 12.85 -13.74 -22.06
C GLN A 178 13.17 -12.27 -22.26
N VAL A 179 12.52 -11.39 -21.47
CA VAL A 179 12.71 -9.94 -21.60
C VAL A 179 14.17 -9.54 -21.31
N TYR A 180 14.76 -10.11 -20.26
CA TYR A 180 16.13 -9.81 -19.87
C TYR A 180 17.20 -10.67 -20.55
N ASN A 181 16.79 -11.71 -21.31
CA ASN A 181 17.67 -12.70 -21.90
C ASN A 181 18.60 -13.33 -20.86
N LEU A 182 18.03 -13.78 -19.73
CA LEU A 182 18.75 -14.39 -18.63
C LEU A 182 18.58 -15.91 -18.63
N ASP A 183 19.64 -16.63 -18.24
CA ASP A 183 19.64 -18.08 -18.05
C ASP A 183 20.32 -18.40 -16.70
N PHE A 184 19.51 -18.48 -15.65
CA PHE A 184 20.03 -18.75 -14.31
C PHE A 184 20.40 -20.23 -14.15
N LYS A 185 21.57 -20.48 -13.55
CA LYS A 185 22.05 -21.83 -13.24
C LYS A 185 21.04 -22.66 -12.45
N ARG A 186 20.37 -22.03 -11.46
CA ARG A 186 19.44 -22.72 -10.57
C ARG A 186 18.33 -21.81 -10.08
N PRO A 187 17.18 -21.76 -10.78
CA PRO A 187 15.98 -21.17 -10.22
C PRO A 187 15.39 -22.07 -9.13
N VAL A 188 15.07 -21.50 -7.95
CA VAL A 188 14.46 -22.22 -6.82
C VAL A 188 13.21 -21.54 -6.34
N SER A 189 12.17 -22.33 -6.06
CA SER A 189 10.98 -21.83 -5.37
C SER A 189 11.15 -22.02 -3.88
N MET A 190 10.77 -21.02 -3.09
CA MET A 190 10.74 -21.11 -1.64
C MET A 190 9.68 -20.21 -1.05
N ASP A 191 9.43 -20.39 0.25
CA ASP A 191 8.52 -19.54 0.99
C ASP A 191 8.98 -18.08 0.97
N TYR A 192 8.00 -17.17 0.86
CA TYR A 192 8.18 -15.73 0.76
C TYR A 192 9.15 -15.16 1.80
N GLY A 193 8.99 -15.53 3.09
CA GLY A 193 9.85 -15.03 4.16
C GLY A 193 11.26 -15.61 4.16
N LEU A 194 11.48 -16.78 3.53
CA LEU A 194 12.77 -17.46 3.50
C LEU A 194 13.70 -16.91 2.42
N MET A 195 13.19 -16.47 1.27
CA MET A 195 14.01 -16.04 0.15
C MET A 195 14.93 -14.86 0.48
N TYR A 196 14.44 -13.89 1.26
CA TYR A 196 15.27 -12.74 1.71
C TYR A 196 16.45 -13.20 2.59
N ARG A 197 16.18 -14.11 3.54
CA ARG A 197 17.22 -14.67 4.42
C ARG A 197 18.24 -15.46 3.62
N ALA A 198 17.79 -16.22 2.62
CA ALA A 198 18.67 -16.99 1.77
C ALA A 198 19.63 -16.10 0.93
N VAL A 199 19.16 -14.93 0.47
CA VAL A 199 20.04 -13.93 -0.17
C VAL A 199 21.00 -13.33 0.86
N GLY A 200 20.50 -12.92 2.03
CA GLY A 200 21.32 -12.30 3.08
C GLY A 200 22.39 -13.24 3.64
N SER A 201 22.13 -14.57 3.70
CA SER A 201 23.13 -15.58 4.11
C SER A 201 24.05 -16.04 2.97
N GLY A 202 23.74 -15.72 1.72
CA GLY A 202 24.49 -16.18 0.54
C GLY A 202 24.16 -17.61 0.10
N ASP A 203 23.05 -18.20 0.56
CA ASP A 203 22.58 -19.52 0.11
C ASP A 203 21.99 -19.46 -1.32
N VAL A 204 21.53 -18.28 -1.72
CA VAL A 204 21.18 -17.91 -3.09
C VAL A 204 21.77 -16.53 -3.43
N ASP A 205 21.99 -16.26 -4.71
CA ASP A 205 22.64 -15.04 -5.18
C ASP A 205 21.66 -13.87 -5.36
N ALA A 206 20.42 -14.18 -5.70
CA ALA A 206 19.35 -13.21 -5.94
C ALA A 206 17.99 -13.76 -5.53
N ALA A 207 17.03 -12.86 -5.32
CA ALA A 207 15.62 -13.24 -5.17
C ALA A 207 14.70 -12.28 -5.93
N ILE A 208 13.57 -12.80 -6.41
CA ILE A 208 12.43 -11.98 -6.79
C ILE A 208 11.72 -11.58 -5.51
N ALA A 209 11.86 -10.33 -5.16
CA ALA A 209 11.39 -9.71 -3.93
C ALA A 209 10.17 -8.82 -4.20
N TYR A 210 9.55 -8.32 -3.13
CA TYR A 210 8.67 -7.15 -3.20
C TYR A 210 9.49 -5.92 -2.80
N SER A 211 9.43 -4.88 -3.62
CA SER A 211 10.35 -3.74 -3.53
C SER A 211 10.29 -2.93 -2.23
N THR A 212 9.20 -3.07 -1.47
CA THR A 212 8.98 -2.35 -0.20
C THR A 212 9.14 -3.23 1.04
N ASP A 213 9.54 -4.51 0.89
CA ASP A 213 9.66 -5.42 2.02
C ASP A 213 10.72 -4.97 3.03
N GLY A 214 10.35 -4.90 4.31
CA GLY A 214 11.25 -4.46 5.39
C GLY A 214 12.48 -5.32 5.60
N ARG A 215 12.47 -6.58 5.16
CA ARG A 215 13.64 -7.47 5.20
C ARG A 215 14.76 -7.05 4.28
N ILE A 216 14.47 -6.24 3.24
CA ILE A 216 15.49 -5.65 2.37
C ILE A 216 16.44 -4.80 3.20
N ALA A 217 15.88 -3.86 3.98
CA ALA A 217 16.67 -3.02 4.87
C ALA A 217 17.34 -3.83 6.01
N ALA A 218 16.56 -4.73 6.64
CA ALA A 218 17.03 -5.53 7.78
C ALA A 218 18.21 -6.47 7.46
N LEU A 219 18.32 -6.93 6.21
CA LEU A 219 19.34 -7.92 5.77
C LEU A 219 20.40 -7.31 4.86
N ASP A 220 20.47 -5.98 4.79
CA ASP A 220 21.41 -5.24 3.92
C ASP A 220 21.36 -5.70 2.45
N LEU A 221 20.14 -5.92 1.97
CA LEU A 221 19.89 -6.20 0.56
C LEU A 221 19.72 -4.88 -0.21
N VAL A 222 19.85 -4.96 -1.52
CA VAL A 222 19.55 -3.88 -2.45
C VAL A 222 18.63 -4.36 -3.54
N ILE A 223 17.69 -3.52 -3.94
CA ILE A 223 16.89 -3.70 -5.14
C ILE A 223 17.70 -3.13 -6.30
N ILE A 224 17.86 -3.89 -7.37
CA ILE A 224 18.47 -3.43 -8.62
C ILE A 224 17.38 -2.95 -9.59
N GLU A 225 17.73 -1.94 -10.40
CA GLU A 225 16.80 -1.24 -11.28
C GLU A 225 16.20 -2.17 -12.35
N ASP A 226 14.88 -2.09 -12.57
CA ASP A 226 14.18 -2.71 -13.69
C ASP A 226 14.34 -1.84 -14.95
N ASP A 227 15.53 -1.86 -15.55
CA ASP A 227 15.93 -1.02 -16.69
C ASP A 227 15.16 -1.29 -17.99
N ARG A 228 14.37 -2.36 -18.06
CA ARG A 228 13.46 -2.68 -19.18
C ARG A 228 11.99 -2.52 -18.83
N HIS A 229 11.68 -2.02 -17.65
CA HIS A 229 10.31 -1.82 -17.17
C HIS A 229 9.45 -3.09 -17.36
N PHE A 230 9.97 -4.22 -16.90
CA PHE A 230 9.28 -5.51 -17.02
C PHE A 230 8.10 -5.58 -16.04
N PHE A 231 8.31 -5.16 -14.80
CA PHE A 231 7.29 -5.22 -13.77
C PHE A 231 6.26 -4.10 -13.95
N PRO A 232 4.96 -4.40 -13.81
CA PRO A 232 3.93 -3.35 -13.83
C PRO A 232 4.01 -2.46 -12.59
N PRO A 233 3.50 -1.22 -12.64
CA PRO A 233 3.47 -0.33 -11.49
C PRO A 233 2.42 -0.77 -10.46
N TYR A 234 2.80 -0.68 -9.18
CA TYR A 234 1.93 -0.92 -8.02
C TYR A 234 2.09 0.23 -7.03
N ASP A 235 1.82 1.46 -7.49
CA ASP A 235 1.93 2.65 -6.66
C ASP A 235 0.85 2.66 -5.60
N GLY A 236 1.24 2.89 -4.35
CA GLY A 236 0.34 2.90 -3.20
C GLY A 236 -0.46 4.19 -3.11
N ALA A 237 -1.77 4.10 -2.87
CA ALA A 237 -2.65 5.26 -2.71
C ALA A 237 -3.80 4.99 -1.72
N LEU A 238 -4.41 6.07 -1.26
CA LEU A 238 -5.65 6.03 -0.50
C LEU A 238 -6.85 6.04 -1.44
N VAL A 239 -7.84 5.22 -1.15
CA VAL A 239 -9.16 5.22 -1.79
C VAL A 239 -10.19 5.67 -0.78
N ALA A 240 -11.05 6.61 -1.16
CA ALA A 240 -12.06 7.20 -0.30
C ALA A 240 -13.43 7.29 -0.98
N ARG A 241 -14.50 7.11 -0.23
CA ARG A 241 -15.88 7.36 -0.70
C ARG A 241 -16.09 8.86 -0.91
N ASN A 242 -16.63 9.26 -2.07
CA ASN A 242 -16.90 10.67 -2.34
C ASN A 242 -17.92 11.25 -1.33
N ALA A 243 -18.91 10.47 -0.92
CA ALA A 243 -19.89 10.91 0.08
C ALA A 243 -19.26 11.35 1.41
N VAL A 244 -18.16 10.70 1.85
CA VAL A 244 -17.43 11.10 3.07
C VAL A 244 -16.59 12.36 2.81
N LEU A 245 -15.93 12.45 1.67
CA LEU A 245 -15.13 13.63 1.31
C LEU A 245 -15.99 14.87 1.03
N ASP A 246 -17.24 14.69 0.62
CA ASP A 246 -18.22 15.78 0.46
C ASP A 246 -18.77 16.25 1.80
N ALA A 247 -18.95 15.33 2.75
CA ALA A 247 -19.36 15.66 4.12
C ALA A 247 -18.24 16.31 4.93
N TYR A 248 -16.99 15.90 4.71
CA TYR A 248 -15.80 16.33 5.45
C TYR A 248 -14.67 16.72 4.47
N PRO A 249 -14.81 17.82 3.72
CA PRO A 249 -13.85 18.21 2.67
C PRO A 249 -12.46 18.51 3.19
N GLU A 250 -12.30 18.86 4.48
CA GLU A 250 -11.03 19.10 5.16
C GLU A 250 -10.11 17.87 5.15
N ILE A 251 -10.65 16.65 5.04
CA ILE A 251 -9.85 15.42 4.97
C ILE A 251 -8.85 15.46 3.81
N ARG A 252 -9.22 16.07 2.69
CA ARG A 252 -8.32 16.20 1.52
C ARG A 252 -7.04 16.97 1.85
N GLU A 253 -7.16 18.02 2.65
CA GLU A 253 -6.01 18.82 3.08
C GLU A 253 -5.20 18.12 4.16
N VAL A 254 -5.88 17.44 5.07
CA VAL A 254 -5.27 16.76 6.23
C VAL A 254 -4.35 15.61 5.81
N ILE A 255 -4.69 14.87 4.75
CA ILE A 255 -3.87 13.75 4.26
C ILE A 255 -2.79 14.17 3.26
N GLN A 256 -2.81 15.43 2.79
CA GLN A 256 -1.85 15.94 1.80
C GLN A 256 -0.37 15.72 2.20
N PRO A 257 0.02 15.80 3.48
CA PRO A 257 1.40 15.53 3.90
C PRO A 257 1.92 14.12 3.60
N LEU A 258 1.05 13.15 3.34
CA LEU A 258 1.47 11.80 2.94
C LEU A 258 1.70 11.66 1.43
N ILE A 259 1.07 12.52 0.62
CA ILE A 259 1.04 12.39 -0.83
C ILE A 259 2.40 12.74 -1.44
N GLY A 260 2.99 11.78 -2.16
CA GLY A 260 4.29 11.93 -2.82
C GLY A 260 5.50 12.00 -1.89
N GLN A 261 5.33 11.83 -0.57
CA GLN A 261 6.39 12.01 0.42
C GLN A 261 7.02 10.71 0.92
N ILE A 262 6.42 9.58 0.62
CA ILE A 262 6.87 8.28 1.12
C ILE A 262 7.65 7.56 0.02
N SER A 263 8.99 7.56 0.08
CA SER A 263 9.80 6.78 -0.87
C SER A 263 9.81 5.29 -0.53
N ASN A 264 10.31 4.47 -1.46
CA ASN A 264 10.49 3.02 -1.22
C ASN A 264 11.37 2.77 0.02
N GLU A 265 12.43 3.54 0.22
CA GLU A 265 13.33 3.39 1.37
C GLU A 265 12.65 3.79 2.68
N VAL A 266 11.80 4.82 2.65
CA VAL A 266 11.00 5.23 3.81
C VAL A 266 10.08 4.09 4.21
N ILE A 267 9.23 3.60 3.30
CA ILE A 267 8.27 2.56 3.64
C ILE A 267 8.93 1.24 4.02
N GLN A 268 10.07 0.87 3.41
CA GLN A 268 10.87 -0.32 3.81
C GLN A 268 11.29 -0.25 5.28
N ARG A 269 11.77 0.91 5.75
CA ARG A 269 12.18 1.08 7.16
C ARG A 269 11.02 0.89 8.12
N TYR A 270 9.84 1.42 7.79
CA TYR A 270 8.67 1.29 8.66
C TYR A 270 8.04 -0.09 8.57
N ASN A 271 8.06 -0.74 7.41
CA ASN A 271 7.71 -2.16 7.26
C ASN A 271 8.62 -3.05 8.10
N GLN A 272 9.94 -2.74 8.16
CA GLN A 272 10.88 -3.45 9.02
C GLN A 272 10.46 -3.39 10.49
N LEU A 273 10.07 -2.21 11.00
CA LEU A 273 9.66 -2.06 12.40
C LEU A 273 8.52 -3.02 12.77
N VAL A 274 7.58 -3.25 11.84
CA VAL A 274 6.43 -4.13 12.08
C VAL A 274 6.74 -5.59 11.78
N ASP A 275 7.30 -5.90 10.60
CA ASP A 275 7.48 -7.28 10.13
C ASP A 275 8.69 -7.99 10.77
N VAL A 276 9.71 -7.24 11.20
CA VAL A 276 10.98 -7.78 11.73
C VAL A 276 11.14 -7.47 13.21
N ASP A 277 10.86 -6.23 13.62
CA ASP A 277 11.07 -5.76 15.00
C ASP A 277 9.79 -5.90 15.86
N TYR A 278 8.68 -6.36 15.24
CA TYR A 278 7.40 -6.64 15.92
C TYR A 278 6.81 -5.42 16.67
N LYS A 279 7.00 -4.21 16.14
CA LYS A 279 6.37 -2.99 16.64
C LYS A 279 4.90 -2.93 16.19
N ASP A 280 4.10 -2.16 16.93
CA ASP A 280 2.73 -1.89 16.48
C ASP A 280 2.72 -0.97 15.25
N ALA A 281 1.78 -1.21 14.33
CA ALA A 281 1.66 -0.42 13.10
C ALA A 281 1.35 1.07 13.40
N ALA A 282 0.62 1.37 14.48
CA ALA A 282 0.35 2.74 14.89
C ALA A 282 1.61 3.46 15.37
N ASP A 283 2.50 2.76 16.11
CA ASP A 283 3.78 3.32 16.53
C ASP A 283 4.70 3.58 15.32
N ALA A 284 4.71 2.68 14.34
CA ALA A 284 5.46 2.86 13.11
C ALA A 284 4.92 4.02 12.28
N ALA A 285 3.59 4.12 12.14
CA ALA A 285 2.91 5.22 11.45
C ALA A 285 3.22 6.57 12.07
N ARG A 286 3.19 6.68 13.41
CA ARG A 286 3.54 7.92 14.12
C ARG A 286 4.96 8.37 13.79
N GLN A 287 5.93 7.47 13.90
CA GLN A 287 7.33 7.77 13.59
C GLN A 287 7.52 8.18 12.13
N MET A 288 6.79 7.53 11.20
CA MET A 288 6.83 7.88 9.78
C MET A 288 6.28 9.29 9.54
N ILE A 289 5.15 9.64 10.14
CA ILE A 289 4.56 10.99 10.06
C ILE A 289 5.55 12.03 10.58
N ASP A 290 6.14 11.80 11.75
CA ASP A 290 7.09 12.72 12.37
C ASP A 290 8.32 12.94 11.47
N GLU A 291 8.79 11.90 10.75
CA GLU A 291 9.91 12.01 9.81
C GLU A 291 9.55 12.82 8.55
N ILE A 292 8.38 12.57 7.95
CA ILE A 292 8.04 13.18 6.65
C ILE A 292 7.47 14.61 6.78
N ILE A 293 6.96 14.99 7.97
CA ILE A 293 6.38 16.32 8.21
C ILE A 293 7.38 17.29 8.86
N SER A 294 8.50 16.80 9.41
CA SER A 294 9.54 17.61 10.04
C SER A 294 10.47 18.25 9.00
#